data_edde0c6496ab4ff20cb7bc06e33ed1d2
#
_entry.id   edde0c6496ab4ff20cb7bc06e33ed1d2
#
_cell.length_a   1.000
_cell.length_b   1.000
_cell.length_c   1.000
_cell.angle_alpha   90.00
_cell.angle_beta   90.00
_cell.angle_gamma   90.00
#
_symmetry.space_group_name_H-M   'P 1'
#
loop_
_entity.id
_entity.type
_entity.pdbx_description
1 polymer ?
#
loop_
_entity_poly.entity_id
_entity_poly.type
_entity_poly.pdbx_seq_one_letter_code
_entity_poly.pdbx_strand_id
1 'polypeptide(L)'
;MKRLLLAAASACLGLNSLGAAPVPPEIEDPTCLGINKEPAHATLMPYATLDEALRAKRHASSFCRSLNGAWKFHWVPTPQERPVDFHKPGFDVSGWKEIPVPSNWEVQGYGTPAYRNAGYMIRRDFPKVMSEPPQNWTAYKERNPVGSYRRDFEVPAEWAGRRHFLTFDGVDSAFFLWLNGEQVGFSVNSRNAAEFDITRYLRPGKNTVAVEVYQYSSGTWLEDQDMFRLHGIFRNVTLWSAPQVHVRDFFIKTDLDGQYRDATVEVVAKVRNYGDGGPAPR
;
A
#
# COMPACT_ATOMS: atom_id res chain seq x y z
N MET A 1 68.94 25.17 -23.87
CA MET A 1 68.30 23.92 -23.36
C MET A 1 67.14 24.31 -22.48
N LYS A 2 65.92 24.26 -23.03
CA LYS A 2 64.62 24.53 -22.30
C LYS A 2 63.98 23.18 -21.91
N ARG A 3 63.86 22.93 -20.64
CA ARG A 3 63.14 21.75 -20.12
C ARG A 3 61.63 22.04 -20.10
N LEU A 4 60.87 21.27 -20.86
CA LEU A 4 59.39 21.21 -20.79
C LEU A 4 59.03 20.34 -19.58
N LEU A 5 58.27 20.90 -18.65
CA LEU A 5 57.59 20.17 -17.60
C LEU A 5 56.15 19.81 -18.10
N LEU A 6 55.90 18.53 -18.33
CA LEU A 6 54.55 18.00 -18.53
C LEU A 6 53.88 17.86 -17.17
N ALA A 7 52.82 18.62 -16.93
CA ALA A 7 51.92 18.40 -15.81
C ALA A 7 50.88 17.39 -16.24
N ALA A 8 50.90 16.19 -15.65
CA ALA A 8 49.83 15.20 -15.79
C ALA A 8 48.69 15.57 -14.85
N ALA A 9 47.57 16.04 -15.41
CA ALA A 9 46.33 16.22 -14.67
C ALA A 9 45.67 14.86 -14.43
N SER A 10 45.75 14.38 -13.19
CA SER A 10 45.03 13.17 -12.75
C SER A 10 43.57 13.53 -12.53
N ALA A 11 42.69 13.19 -13.47
CA ALA A 11 41.27 13.29 -13.29
C ALA A 11 40.82 12.17 -12.35
N CYS A 12 40.65 12.48 -11.07
CA CYS A 12 39.94 11.62 -10.15
C CYS A 12 38.44 11.62 -10.55
N LEU A 13 38.04 10.62 -11.31
CA LEU A 13 36.64 10.23 -11.42
C LEU A 13 36.18 9.83 -10.02
N GLY A 14 35.46 10.74 -9.35
CA GLY A 14 34.74 10.44 -8.13
C GLY A 14 33.64 9.42 -8.45
N LEU A 15 33.92 8.16 -8.15
CA LEU A 15 32.88 7.17 -7.99
C LEU A 15 32.03 7.65 -6.80
N ASN A 16 30.90 8.32 -7.09
CA ASN A 16 29.85 8.47 -6.13
C ASN A 16 29.38 7.05 -5.77
N SER A 17 29.86 6.52 -4.67
CA SER A 17 29.22 5.39 -4.00
C SER A 17 27.82 5.89 -3.68
N LEU A 18 26.83 5.47 -4.48
CA LEU A 18 25.43 5.54 -4.10
C LEU A 18 25.35 4.74 -2.79
N GLY A 19 25.38 5.43 -1.66
CA GLY A 19 25.21 4.81 -0.34
C GLY A 19 23.93 4.01 -0.36
N ALA A 20 23.96 2.79 0.15
CA ALA A 20 22.79 1.94 0.26
C ALA A 20 21.64 2.73 0.93
N ALA A 21 20.46 2.71 0.31
CA ALA A 21 19.33 3.47 0.82
C ALA A 21 18.92 2.95 2.20
N PRO A 22 18.81 3.83 3.23
CA PRO A 22 18.43 3.39 4.57
C PRO A 22 17.02 2.79 4.56
N VAL A 23 16.76 1.83 5.45
CA VAL A 23 15.40 1.32 5.69
C VAL A 23 14.59 2.44 6.35
N PRO A 24 13.37 2.73 5.87
CA PRO A 24 12.51 3.71 6.52
C PRO A 24 12.23 3.33 7.97
N PRO A 25 12.31 4.26 8.93
CA PRO A 25 12.15 3.95 10.35
C PRO A 25 10.75 3.39 10.69
N GLU A 26 9.72 3.74 9.93
CA GLU A 26 8.34 3.29 10.09
C GLU A 26 8.21 1.76 9.98
N ILE A 27 9.11 1.12 9.24
CA ILE A 27 9.10 -0.35 9.07
C ILE A 27 9.36 -1.07 10.39
N GLU A 28 10.15 -0.50 11.28
CA GLU A 28 10.51 -1.09 12.58
C GLU A 28 9.91 -0.33 13.77
N ASP A 29 9.03 0.64 13.53
CA ASP A 29 8.34 1.39 14.59
C ASP A 29 6.95 0.77 14.89
N PRO A 30 6.78 0.10 16.05
CA PRO A 30 5.50 -0.51 16.40
C PRO A 30 4.42 0.51 16.78
N THR A 31 4.76 1.79 16.93
CA THR A 31 3.82 2.87 17.20
C THR A 31 3.29 3.52 15.92
N CYS A 32 3.98 3.34 14.79
CA CYS A 32 3.58 3.84 13.48
C CYS A 32 2.71 2.82 12.73
N LEU A 33 1.40 2.81 13.00
CA LEU A 33 0.46 1.90 12.34
C LEU A 33 -0.03 2.40 10.98
N GLY A 34 0.22 3.66 10.66
CA GLY A 34 -0.17 4.28 9.39
C GLY A 34 0.09 5.78 9.37
N ILE A 35 0.30 6.32 8.17
CA ILE A 35 0.42 7.75 7.90
C ILE A 35 -0.67 8.10 6.89
N ASN A 36 -1.50 9.11 7.18
CA ASN A 36 -2.62 9.55 6.34
C ASN A 36 -3.60 8.42 5.95
N LYS A 37 -3.60 7.31 6.67
CA LYS A 37 -4.56 6.24 6.51
C LYS A 37 -5.89 6.64 7.13
N GLU A 38 -6.97 6.51 6.37
CA GLU A 38 -8.32 6.77 6.88
C GLU A 38 -8.68 5.81 8.02
N PRO A 39 -9.45 6.26 9.02
CA PRO A 39 -9.96 5.37 10.06
C PRO A 39 -10.77 4.22 9.49
N ALA A 40 -10.67 3.04 10.10
CA ALA A 40 -11.47 1.88 9.73
C ALA A 40 -12.96 2.20 9.84
N HIS A 41 -13.75 1.68 8.89
CA HIS A 41 -15.20 1.87 8.83
C HIS A 41 -15.89 0.63 8.24
N ALA A 42 -17.21 0.56 8.38
CA ALA A 42 -18.01 -0.49 7.76
C ALA A 42 -17.83 -0.47 6.24
N THR A 43 -17.85 -1.64 5.62
CA THR A 43 -17.79 -1.75 4.16
C THR A 43 -19.02 -1.06 3.56
N LEU A 44 -18.79 -0.03 2.77
CA LEU A 44 -19.82 0.74 2.07
C LEU A 44 -19.34 1.10 0.67
N MET A 45 -20.32 1.41 -0.20
CA MET A 45 -20.05 1.92 -1.54
C MET A 45 -21.21 2.84 -1.92
N PRO A 46 -20.95 4.06 -2.42
CA PRO A 46 -22.02 4.90 -2.96
C PRO A 46 -22.51 4.32 -4.30
N TYR A 47 -23.79 4.51 -4.56
CA TYR A 47 -24.45 4.11 -5.81
C TYR A 47 -25.20 5.30 -6.41
N ALA A 48 -25.35 5.32 -7.74
CA ALA A 48 -26.02 6.40 -8.44
C ALA A 48 -27.55 6.33 -8.27
N THR A 49 -28.10 5.12 -8.12
CA THR A 49 -29.54 4.88 -8.02
C THR A 49 -29.86 3.87 -6.91
N LEU A 50 -31.12 3.89 -6.46
CA LEU A 50 -31.61 2.89 -5.50
C LEU A 50 -31.52 1.46 -6.08
N ASP A 51 -31.81 1.30 -7.37
CA ASP A 51 -31.75 -0.02 -8.03
C ASP A 51 -30.32 -0.58 -8.05
N GLU A 52 -29.30 0.25 -8.27
CA GLU A 52 -27.90 -0.15 -8.15
C GLU A 52 -27.59 -0.58 -6.70
N ALA A 53 -28.04 0.18 -5.72
CA ALA A 53 -27.81 -0.10 -4.31
C ALA A 53 -28.48 -1.43 -3.87
N LEU A 54 -29.70 -1.68 -4.31
CA LEU A 54 -30.45 -2.91 -3.99
C LEU A 54 -29.79 -4.17 -4.61
N ARG A 55 -29.09 -4.04 -5.72
CA ARG A 55 -28.30 -5.14 -6.31
C ARG A 55 -27.06 -5.49 -5.49
N ALA A 56 -26.62 -4.63 -4.59
CA ALA A 56 -25.50 -4.78 -3.66
C ALA A 56 -24.18 -5.23 -4.31
N LYS A 57 -23.96 -4.90 -5.60
CA LYS A 57 -22.74 -5.24 -6.33
C LYS A 57 -21.72 -4.10 -6.23
N ARG A 58 -20.90 -4.10 -5.18
CA ARG A 58 -19.93 -3.05 -4.87
C ARG A 58 -19.11 -2.61 -6.09
N HIS A 59 -18.51 -3.57 -6.79
CA HIS A 59 -17.64 -3.27 -7.94
C HIS A 59 -18.37 -2.89 -9.23
N ALA A 60 -19.70 -2.97 -9.25
CA ALA A 60 -20.52 -2.52 -10.37
C ALA A 60 -21.07 -1.10 -10.16
N SER A 61 -20.78 -0.46 -9.02
CA SER A 61 -21.16 0.93 -8.79
C SER A 61 -20.50 1.86 -9.84
N SER A 62 -21.27 2.85 -10.32
CA SER A 62 -20.76 3.92 -11.18
C SER A 62 -19.63 4.73 -10.53
N PHE A 63 -19.54 4.67 -9.21
CA PHE A 63 -18.51 5.38 -8.41
C PHE A 63 -17.37 4.48 -7.96
N CYS A 64 -17.18 3.34 -8.61
CA CYS A 64 -16.13 2.38 -8.31
C CYS A 64 -15.36 2.00 -9.57
N ARG A 65 -14.05 1.92 -9.48
CA ARG A 65 -13.15 1.41 -10.52
C ARG A 65 -12.13 0.48 -9.90
N SER A 66 -11.96 -0.68 -10.50
CA SER A 66 -10.90 -1.62 -10.11
C SER A 66 -9.56 -1.17 -10.68
N LEU A 67 -8.53 -1.15 -9.85
CA LEU A 67 -7.14 -1.04 -10.28
C LEU A 67 -6.43 -2.41 -10.26
N ASN A 68 -7.18 -3.50 -10.25
CA ASN A 68 -6.64 -4.85 -10.44
C ASN A 68 -6.13 -5.04 -11.87
N GLY A 69 -5.24 -6.01 -12.06
CA GLY A 69 -4.67 -6.35 -13.36
C GLY A 69 -3.15 -6.23 -13.37
N ALA A 70 -2.55 -6.00 -14.53
CA ALA A 70 -1.09 -5.91 -14.65
C ALA A 70 -0.54 -4.61 -14.06
N TRP A 71 0.46 -4.72 -13.20
CA TRP A 71 1.25 -3.61 -12.66
C TRP A 71 2.71 -3.79 -13.04
N LYS A 72 3.42 -2.72 -13.34
CA LYS A 72 4.89 -2.75 -13.44
C LYS A 72 5.45 -3.09 -12.07
N PHE A 73 6.42 -4.01 -12.05
CA PHE A 73 6.93 -4.60 -10.82
C PHE A 73 8.45 -4.80 -10.85
N HIS A 74 9.07 -4.44 -9.74
CA HIS A 74 10.49 -4.68 -9.49
C HIS A 74 10.67 -5.21 -8.07
N TRP A 75 11.32 -6.37 -7.95
CA TRP A 75 11.58 -7.03 -6.69
C TRP A 75 13.08 -7.04 -6.39
N VAL A 76 13.43 -6.81 -5.13
CA VAL A 76 14.81 -6.87 -4.64
C VAL A 76 14.87 -7.66 -3.34
N PRO A 77 15.97 -8.41 -3.08
CA PRO A 77 16.10 -9.26 -1.89
C PRO A 77 16.36 -8.48 -0.60
N THR A 78 16.78 -7.22 -0.71
CA THR A 78 17.07 -6.36 0.45
C THR A 78 16.61 -4.93 0.22
N PRO A 79 16.18 -4.20 1.26
CA PRO A 79 15.73 -2.82 1.11
C PRO A 79 16.81 -1.86 0.56
N GLN A 80 18.08 -2.18 0.76
CA GLN A 80 19.20 -1.36 0.29
C GLN A 80 19.31 -1.31 -1.23
N GLU A 81 18.78 -2.33 -1.92
CA GLU A 81 18.81 -2.44 -3.38
C GLU A 81 17.59 -1.81 -4.07
N ARG A 82 16.60 -1.35 -3.28
CA ARG A 82 15.35 -0.82 -3.84
C ARG A 82 15.58 0.48 -4.63
N PRO A 83 14.82 0.71 -5.71
CA PRO A 83 14.89 1.93 -6.49
C PRO A 83 14.15 3.07 -5.77
N VAL A 84 14.85 3.84 -4.92
CA VAL A 84 14.26 4.87 -4.04
C VAL A 84 13.46 5.96 -4.76
N ASP A 85 13.77 6.24 -6.02
CA ASP A 85 13.13 7.31 -6.81
C ASP A 85 12.02 6.82 -7.75
N PHE A 86 11.68 5.54 -7.70
CA PHE A 86 10.75 4.91 -8.65
C PHE A 86 9.35 5.54 -8.68
N HIS A 87 8.95 6.22 -7.61
CA HIS A 87 7.69 6.92 -7.49
C HIS A 87 7.64 8.23 -8.30
N LYS A 88 8.79 8.77 -8.70
CA LYS A 88 8.88 10.04 -9.43
C LYS A 88 8.34 9.89 -10.87
N PRO A 89 7.62 10.90 -11.40
CA PRO A 89 6.99 10.81 -12.73
C PRO A 89 7.96 10.50 -13.88
N GLY A 90 9.20 11.00 -13.81
CA GLY A 90 10.22 10.80 -14.85
C GLY A 90 11.02 9.50 -14.72
N PHE A 91 10.77 8.68 -13.70
CA PHE A 91 11.51 7.43 -13.52
C PHE A 91 11.11 6.39 -14.58
N ASP A 92 12.08 5.84 -15.29
CA ASP A 92 11.85 4.84 -16.33
C ASP A 92 11.61 3.44 -15.73
N VAL A 93 10.42 2.92 -15.97
CA VAL A 93 10.01 1.56 -15.58
C VAL A 93 9.79 0.66 -16.82
N SER A 94 10.23 1.06 -18.01
CA SER A 94 10.02 0.29 -19.25
C SER A 94 10.63 -1.09 -19.18
N GLY A 95 11.78 -1.23 -18.51
CA GLY A 95 12.48 -2.49 -18.27
C GLY A 95 11.89 -3.35 -17.16
N TRP A 96 10.88 -2.87 -16.43
CA TRP A 96 10.27 -3.65 -15.35
C TRP A 96 9.34 -4.73 -15.91
N LYS A 97 9.29 -5.86 -15.23
CA LYS A 97 8.29 -6.91 -15.53
C LYS A 97 6.91 -6.47 -15.10
N GLU A 98 5.92 -7.27 -15.42
CA GLU A 98 4.56 -7.09 -14.94
C GLU A 98 4.20 -8.20 -13.98
N ILE A 99 3.40 -7.84 -12.96
CA ILE A 99 2.82 -8.78 -12.01
C ILE A 99 1.30 -8.56 -11.96
N PRO A 100 0.49 -9.63 -11.89
CA PRO A 100 -0.93 -9.47 -11.65
C PRO A 100 -1.20 -8.96 -10.22
N VAL A 101 -2.11 -8.02 -10.08
CA VAL A 101 -2.66 -7.57 -8.80
C VAL A 101 -4.17 -7.87 -8.83
N PRO A 102 -4.74 -8.58 -7.86
CA PRO A 102 -4.09 -9.13 -6.67
C PRO A 102 -3.23 -10.36 -6.96
N SER A 103 -2.09 -10.45 -6.27
CA SER A 103 -1.24 -11.64 -6.24
C SER A 103 -0.21 -11.55 -5.11
N ASN A 104 0.25 -12.69 -4.61
CA ASN A 104 1.49 -12.76 -3.85
C ASN A 104 2.67 -12.90 -4.81
N TRP A 105 3.77 -12.21 -4.56
CA TRP A 105 4.91 -12.23 -5.48
C TRP A 105 5.63 -13.58 -5.52
N GLU A 106 5.60 -14.38 -4.43
CA GLU A 106 6.21 -15.70 -4.38
C GLU A 106 5.54 -16.66 -5.37
N VAL A 107 4.21 -16.60 -5.52
CA VAL A 107 3.51 -17.43 -6.51
C VAL A 107 3.73 -16.97 -7.95
N GLN A 108 4.33 -15.79 -8.13
CA GLN A 108 4.77 -15.25 -9.41
C GLN A 108 6.27 -15.48 -9.66
N GLY A 109 6.94 -16.26 -8.78
CA GLY A 109 8.33 -16.64 -8.93
C GLY A 109 9.35 -15.64 -8.39
N TYR A 110 8.97 -14.76 -7.48
CA TYR A 110 9.88 -13.82 -6.82
C TYR A 110 10.06 -14.20 -5.35
N GLY A 111 11.30 -14.27 -4.89
CA GLY A 111 11.62 -14.67 -3.51
C GLY A 111 11.31 -16.13 -3.24
N THR A 112 11.26 -16.48 -1.97
CA THR A 112 11.09 -17.86 -1.50
C THR A 112 9.79 -18.00 -0.72
N PRO A 113 8.81 -18.79 -1.21
CA PRO A 113 7.62 -19.12 -0.44
C PRO A 113 8.01 -19.93 0.79
N ALA A 114 7.47 -19.59 1.93
CA ALA A 114 7.75 -20.28 3.18
C ALA A 114 6.47 -20.64 3.92
N TYR A 115 6.49 -21.79 4.59
CA TYR A 115 5.47 -22.19 5.55
C TYR A 115 6.07 -22.33 6.94
N ARG A 116 5.37 -21.79 7.91
CA ARG A 116 5.72 -21.99 9.32
C ARG A 116 4.46 -21.92 10.18
N ASN A 117 4.21 -22.97 10.97
CA ASN A 117 3.05 -23.02 11.84
C ASN A 117 3.22 -22.19 13.11
N ALA A 118 4.45 -22.02 13.59
CA ALA A 118 4.77 -21.18 14.74
C ALA A 118 6.16 -20.58 14.63
N GLY A 119 6.30 -19.31 15.01
CA GLY A 119 7.56 -18.57 15.01
C GLY A 119 7.85 -17.88 13.69
N TYR A 120 8.92 -17.11 13.68
CA TYR A 120 9.23 -16.13 12.64
C TYR A 120 10.28 -16.64 11.66
N MET A 121 10.21 -16.19 10.41
CA MET A 121 11.24 -16.39 9.39
C MET A 121 12.45 -15.48 9.59
N ILE A 122 12.34 -14.47 10.44
CA ILE A 122 13.36 -13.50 10.80
C ILE A 122 13.90 -13.78 12.21
N ARG A 123 15.07 -13.21 12.56
CA ARG A 123 15.61 -13.29 13.91
C ARG A 123 14.66 -12.63 14.90
N ARG A 124 14.41 -13.29 16.04
CA ARG A 124 13.60 -12.72 17.13
C ARG A 124 14.34 -11.58 17.82
N ASP A 125 14.01 -10.35 17.47
CA ASP A 125 14.60 -9.12 17.99
C ASP A 125 13.59 -7.95 17.89
N PHE A 126 12.40 -8.16 18.50
CA PHE A 126 11.31 -7.18 18.44
C PHE A 126 11.76 -5.77 18.89
N PRO A 127 11.38 -4.70 18.18
CA PRO A 127 10.53 -4.66 16.97
C PRO A 127 11.31 -4.79 15.65
N LYS A 128 12.62 -5.09 15.73
CA LYS A 128 13.53 -5.11 14.58
C LYS A 128 13.23 -6.27 13.64
N VAL A 129 13.20 -5.97 12.34
CA VAL A 129 13.03 -6.97 11.26
C VAL A 129 14.29 -7.09 10.38
N MET A 130 15.27 -6.21 10.61
CA MET A 130 16.54 -6.17 9.88
C MET A 130 17.71 -6.80 10.64
N SER A 131 17.47 -7.33 11.86
CA SER A 131 18.52 -8.02 12.64
C SER A 131 19.04 -9.23 11.90
N GLU A 132 20.37 -9.44 11.94
CA GLU A 132 21.02 -10.50 11.16
C GLU A 132 20.58 -11.89 11.62
N PRO A 133 19.93 -12.69 10.76
CA PRO A 133 19.53 -14.04 11.06
C PRO A 133 20.72 -15.02 10.94
N PRO A 134 20.57 -16.28 11.38
CA PRO A 134 21.56 -17.31 11.12
C PRO A 134 21.84 -17.49 9.61
N GLN A 135 23.10 -17.74 9.25
CA GLN A 135 23.55 -17.81 7.85
C GLN A 135 22.87 -18.92 7.02
N ASN A 136 22.37 -19.95 7.67
CA ASN A 136 21.65 -21.06 7.02
C ASN A 136 20.15 -20.77 6.82
N TRP A 137 19.65 -19.61 7.24
CA TRP A 137 18.27 -19.21 6.98
C TRP A 137 18.15 -18.48 5.64
N THR A 138 17.02 -18.67 4.94
CA THR A 138 16.70 -17.93 3.69
C THR A 138 16.78 -16.42 3.91
N ALA A 139 16.26 -15.94 5.04
CA ALA A 139 16.28 -14.52 5.42
C ALA A 139 17.70 -13.93 5.54
N TYR A 140 18.76 -14.72 5.55
CA TYR A 140 20.13 -14.21 5.49
C TYR A 140 20.45 -13.56 4.13
N LYS A 141 19.95 -14.15 3.05
CA LYS A 141 20.14 -13.66 1.66
C LYS A 141 19.00 -12.77 1.19
N GLU A 142 17.78 -13.12 1.54
CA GLU A 142 16.56 -12.38 1.25
C GLU A 142 16.15 -11.58 2.50
N ARG A 143 16.97 -10.59 2.87
CA ARG A 143 16.80 -9.83 4.10
C ARG A 143 15.78 -8.73 3.93
N ASN A 144 14.53 -9.01 4.27
CA ASN A 144 13.39 -8.11 4.13
C ASN A 144 13.18 -7.63 2.69
N PRO A 145 12.87 -8.53 1.75
CA PRO A 145 12.62 -8.18 0.36
C PRO A 145 11.61 -7.04 0.19
N VAL A 146 11.81 -6.29 -0.90
CA VAL A 146 10.95 -5.16 -1.26
C VAL A 146 10.41 -5.34 -2.67
N GLY A 147 9.08 -5.19 -2.80
CA GLY A 147 8.39 -5.12 -4.08
C GLY A 147 7.98 -3.68 -4.39
N SER A 148 8.48 -3.13 -5.50
CA SER A 148 8.10 -1.81 -6.01
C SER A 148 7.12 -1.98 -7.15
N TYR A 149 5.94 -1.36 -7.03
CA TYR A 149 4.83 -1.46 -7.98
C TYR A 149 4.53 -0.10 -8.59
N ARG A 150 4.20 -0.06 -9.89
CA ARG A 150 3.67 1.15 -10.55
C ARG A 150 2.53 0.82 -11.50
N ARG A 151 1.53 1.70 -11.52
CA ARG A 151 0.42 1.65 -12.46
C ARG A 151 -0.07 3.04 -12.81
N ASP A 152 -0.42 3.21 -14.07
CA ASP A 152 -1.12 4.41 -14.52
C ASP A 152 -2.63 4.16 -14.54
N PHE A 153 -3.41 5.22 -14.24
CA PHE A 153 -4.86 5.19 -14.27
C PHE A 153 -5.42 6.58 -14.55
N GLU A 154 -6.69 6.63 -14.92
CA GLU A 154 -7.44 7.87 -15.09
C GLU A 154 -8.65 7.89 -14.16
N VAL A 155 -9.00 9.08 -13.70
CA VAL A 155 -10.23 9.30 -12.92
C VAL A 155 -11.34 9.69 -13.90
N PRO A 156 -12.53 9.06 -13.82
CA PRO A 156 -13.66 9.44 -14.65
C PRO A 156 -14.02 10.92 -14.51
N ALA A 157 -14.23 11.60 -15.62
CA ALA A 157 -14.52 13.03 -15.62
C ALA A 157 -15.82 13.36 -14.86
N GLU A 158 -16.80 12.44 -14.87
CA GLU A 158 -18.05 12.53 -14.15
C GLU A 158 -17.92 12.51 -12.62
N TRP A 159 -16.72 12.20 -12.11
CA TRP A 159 -16.41 12.27 -10.68
C TRP A 159 -15.87 13.64 -10.23
N ALA A 160 -15.86 14.63 -11.10
CA ALA A 160 -15.40 15.98 -10.77
C ALA A 160 -16.16 16.56 -9.55
N GLY A 161 -15.43 17.25 -8.66
CA GLY A 161 -15.98 17.84 -7.45
C GLY A 161 -16.29 16.87 -6.30
N ARG A 162 -16.02 15.59 -6.48
CA ARG A 162 -16.20 14.55 -5.44
C ARG A 162 -14.92 14.30 -4.67
N ARG A 163 -15.01 13.53 -3.57
CA ARG A 163 -13.85 12.96 -2.87
C ARG A 163 -13.46 11.66 -3.56
N HIS A 164 -12.17 11.37 -3.55
CA HIS A 164 -11.62 10.17 -4.18
C HIS A 164 -10.78 9.41 -3.17
N PHE A 165 -11.07 8.12 -3.09
CA PHE A 165 -10.39 7.22 -2.15
C PHE A 165 -9.73 6.09 -2.92
N LEU A 166 -8.55 5.70 -2.46
CA LEU A 166 -7.85 4.51 -2.92
C LEU A 166 -7.77 3.52 -1.77
N THR A 167 -8.37 2.35 -1.97
CA THR A 167 -8.46 1.29 -0.96
C THR A 167 -7.68 0.08 -1.42
N PHE A 168 -6.78 -0.39 -0.57
CA PHE A 168 -6.09 -1.67 -0.69
C PHE A 168 -6.74 -2.63 0.30
N ASP A 169 -7.42 -3.67 -0.18
CA ASP A 169 -8.14 -4.62 0.67
C ASP A 169 -7.20 -5.55 1.46
N GLY A 170 -5.92 -5.64 1.06
CA GLY A 170 -4.88 -6.37 1.78
C GLY A 170 -3.53 -6.29 1.09
N VAL A 171 -2.50 -5.94 1.86
CA VAL A 171 -1.09 -5.87 1.44
C VAL A 171 -0.22 -6.41 2.57
N ASP A 172 0.60 -7.40 2.30
CA ASP A 172 1.46 -8.04 3.30
C ASP A 172 2.92 -7.65 3.08
N SER A 173 3.62 -7.09 4.08
CA SER A 173 3.24 -6.80 5.48
C SER A 173 2.98 -5.31 5.71
N ALA A 174 3.74 -4.42 5.09
CA ALA A 174 3.61 -2.96 5.18
C ALA A 174 3.94 -2.31 3.84
N PHE A 175 3.39 -1.13 3.59
CA PHE A 175 3.65 -0.43 2.34
C PHE A 175 3.59 1.08 2.46
N PHE A 176 4.39 1.74 1.61
CA PHE A 176 4.28 3.16 1.32
C PHE A 176 3.51 3.37 0.01
N LEU A 177 2.76 4.45 -0.03
CA LEU A 177 1.93 4.85 -1.16
C LEU A 177 2.35 6.24 -1.67
N TRP A 178 2.55 6.36 -2.98
CA TRP A 178 2.74 7.64 -3.68
C TRP A 178 1.72 7.79 -4.80
N LEU A 179 1.33 9.02 -5.07
CA LEU A 179 0.54 9.38 -6.23
C LEU A 179 1.20 10.56 -6.95
N ASN A 180 1.45 10.40 -8.24
CA ASN A 180 2.08 11.43 -9.08
C ASN A 180 3.43 11.95 -8.55
N GLY A 181 4.16 11.11 -7.80
CA GLY A 181 5.44 11.42 -7.19
C GLY A 181 5.38 11.96 -5.77
N GLU A 182 4.20 12.29 -5.26
CA GLU A 182 3.99 12.77 -3.91
C GLU A 182 3.63 11.62 -2.97
N GLN A 183 4.23 11.58 -1.78
CA GLN A 183 3.91 10.56 -0.78
C GLN A 183 2.50 10.80 -0.22
N VAL A 184 1.64 9.81 -0.38
CA VAL A 184 0.27 9.83 0.15
C VAL A 184 0.24 9.32 1.57
N GLY A 185 0.87 8.16 1.83
CA GLY A 185 0.82 7.57 3.15
C GLY A 185 1.57 6.26 3.31
N PHE A 186 1.31 5.63 4.46
CA PHE A 186 1.90 4.37 4.89
C PHE A 186 0.86 3.52 5.61
N SER A 187 0.97 2.21 5.53
CA SER A 187 0.12 1.28 6.28
C SER A 187 0.86 0.03 6.71
N VAL A 188 0.62 -0.38 7.93
CA VAL A 188 0.90 -1.71 8.49
C VAL A 188 -0.43 -2.43 8.70
N ASN A 189 -0.44 -3.73 8.90
CA ASN A 189 -1.61 -4.62 9.06
C ASN A 189 -2.09 -5.20 7.72
N SER A 190 -1.65 -6.43 7.45
CA SER A 190 -1.79 -7.08 6.16
C SER A 190 -3.22 -7.45 5.79
N ARG A 191 -4.08 -7.75 6.78
CA ARG A 191 -5.39 -8.40 6.54
C ARG A 191 -6.56 -7.45 6.56
N ASN A 192 -6.39 -6.23 7.07
CA ASN A 192 -7.40 -5.19 7.06
C ASN A 192 -7.17 -4.23 5.90
N ALA A 193 -8.26 -3.68 5.38
CA ALA A 193 -8.18 -2.69 4.32
C ALA A 193 -7.44 -1.42 4.78
N ALA A 194 -6.56 -0.91 3.90
CA ALA A 194 -5.94 0.38 4.04
C ALA A 194 -6.53 1.34 3.02
N GLU A 195 -7.10 2.45 3.49
CA GLU A 195 -7.75 3.44 2.64
C GLU A 195 -7.12 4.81 2.81
N PHE A 196 -7.00 5.53 1.70
CA PHE A 196 -6.39 6.84 1.63
C PHE A 196 -7.25 7.80 0.84
N ASP A 197 -7.48 9.00 1.37
CA ASP A 197 -8.04 10.11 0.60
C ASP A 197 -6.96 10.66 -0.34
N ILE A 198 -7.17 10.44 -1.62
CA ILE A 198 -6.20 10.84 -2.65
C ILE A 198 -6.61 12.10 -3.41
N THR A 199 -7.70 12.75 -3.03
CA THR A 199 -8.32 13.85 -3.79
C THR A 199 -7.33 14.96 -4.14
N ARG A 200 -6.51 15.40 -3.18
CA ARG A 200 -5.55 16.50 -3.39
C ARG A 200 -4.35 16.16 -4.27
N TYR A 201 -4.08 14.87 -4.46
CA TYR A 201 -2.94 14.39 -5.23
C TYR A 201 -3.26 14.10 -6.69
N LEU A 202 -4.56 14.10 -7.04
CA LEU A 202 -5.01 13.81 -8.39
C LEU A 202 -4.74 14.98 -9.35
N ARG A 203 -4.47 14.63 -10.61
CA ARG A 203 -4.28 15.55 -11.71
C ARG A 203 -5.30 15.25 -12.82
N PRO A 204 -5.67 16.22 -13.64
CA PRO A 204 -6.47 15.95 -14.83
C PRO A 204 -5.78 14.93 -15.74
N GLY A 205 -6.55 13.99 -16.30
CA GLY A 205 -6.05 12.94 -17.19
C GLY A 205 -5.31 11.83 -16.44
N LYS A 206 -4.13 11.49 -16.94
CA LYS A 206 -3.32 10.38 -16.46
C LYS A 206 -2.70 10.63 -15.09
N ASN A 207 -2.90 9.69 -14.18
CA ASN A 207 -2.29 9.64 -12.85
C ASN A 207 -1.44 8.37 -12.73
N THR A 208 -0.38 8.44 -11.92
CA THR A 208 0.50 7.30 -11.63
C THR A 208 0.46 6.99 -10.15
N VAL A 209 0.04 5.79 -9.80
CA VAL A 209 0.18 5.23 -8.45
C VAL A 209 1.46 4.42 -8.35
N ALA A 210 2.20 4.60 -7.26
CA ALA A 210 3.39 3.84 -6.91
C ALA A 210 3.26 3.29 -5.49
N VAL A 211 3.64 2.02 -5.29
CA VAL A 211 3.54 1.32 -4.02
C VAL A 211 4.85 0.57 -3.75
N GLU A 212 5.39 0.72 -2.56
CA GLU A 212 6.58 0.01 -2.10
C GLU A 212 6.21 -0.89 -0.93
N VAL A 213 6.25 -2.20 -1.14
CA VAL A 213 5.82 -3.21 -0.17
C VAL A 213 7.04 -3.86 0.46
N TYR A 214 7.08 -3.93 1.78
CA TYR A 214 8.11 -4.62 2.56
C TYR A 214 7.59 -5.96 3.05
N GLN A 215 8.42 -7.00 2.89
CA GLN A 215 8.08 -8.36 3.32
C GLN A 215 7.88 -8.44 4.83
N TYR A 216 8.70 -7.76 5.61
CA TYR A 216 8.62 -7.73 7.07
C TYR A 216 8.54 -6.30 7.59
N SER A 217 7.75 -6.13 8.65
CA SER A 217 7.57 -4.87 9.37
C SER A 217 7.32 -5.15 10.85
N SER A 218 7.17 -4.09 11.64
CA SER A 218 6.73 -4.21 13.04
C SER A 218 5.43 -5.01 13.18
N GLY A 219 4.52 -4.97 12.19
CA GLY A 219 3.29 -5.75 12.14
C GLY A 219 3.50 -7.25 12.04
N THR A 220 4.58 -7.69 11.42
CA THR A 220 4.92 -9.13 11.28
C THR A 220 4.96 -9.85 12.62
N TRP A 221 5.32 -9.16 13.72
CA TRP A 221 5.37 -9.72 15.06
C TRP A 221 4.00 -10.09 15.63
N LEU A 222 2.91 -9.51 15.11
CA LEU A 222 1.53 -9.78 15.49
C LEU A 222 0.80 -10.67 14.47
N GLU A 223 1.41 -10.97 13.33
CA GLU A 223 0.82 -11.70 12.21
C GLU A 223 1.44 -13.10 12.05
N ASP A 224 1.69 -13.78 13.17
CA ASP A 224 2.33 -15.10 13.22
C ASP A 224 1.30 -16.26 13.33
N GLN A 225 0.28 -16.23 12.46
CA GLN A 225 -0.70 -17.31 12.35
C GLN A 225 -0.12 -18.52 11.60
N ASP A 226 -0.74 -19.68 11.79
CA ASP A 226 -0.40 -20.92 11.07
C ASP A 226 -0.80 -20.83 9.60
N MET A 227 0.12 -20.33 8.76
CA MET A 227 -0.13 -20.12 7.33
C MET A 227 1.16 -20.04 6.51
N PHE A 228 1.02 -20.12 5.18
CA PHE A 228 2.08 -19.72 4.27
C PHE A 228 2.42 -18.24 4.44
N ARG A 229 3.71 -17.93 4.41
CA ARG A 229 4.25 -16.57 4.41
C ARG A 229 4.40 -16.13 2.97
N LEU A 230 3.39 -15.44 2.46
CA LEU A 230 3.30 -14.94 1.10
C LEU A 230 2.95 -13.46 1.13
N HIS A 231 3.64 -12.65 0.34
CA HIS A 231 3.66 -11.20 0.48
C HIS A 231 3.24 -10.48 -0.81
N GLY A 232 3.05 -9.16 -0.73
CA GLY A 232 2.63 -8.35 -1.85
C GLY A 232 1.21 -7.81 -1.75
N ILE A 233 0.69 -7.25 -2.84
CA ILE A 233 -0.70 -6.76 -2.93
C ILE A 233 -1.60 -7.95 -3.26
N PHE A 234 -2.06 -8.67 -2.24
CA PHE A 234 -2.73 -9.97 -2.41
C PHE A 234 -4.27 -9.88 -2.45
N ARG A 235 -4.84 -8.70 -2.25
CA ARG A 235 -6.28 -8.41 -2.41
C ARG A 235 -6.50 -7.24 -3.35
N ASN A 236 -7.79 -6.93 -3.60
CA ASN A 236 -8.16 -5.90 -4.57
C ASN A 236 -7.60 -4.53 -4.24
N VAL A 237 -7.35 -3.76 -5.30
CA VAL A 237 -7.09 -2.32 -5.25
C VAL A 237 -8.26 -1.62 -5.92
N THR A 238 -8.95 -0.76 -5.17
CA THR A 238 -10.18 -0.11 -5.59
C THR A 238 -10.05 1.41 -5.50
N LEU A 239 -10.29 2.07 -6.61
CA LEU A 239 -10.51 3.52 -6.67
C LEU A 239 -12.02 3.77 -6.58
N TRP A 240 -12.45 4.64 -5.67
CA TRP A 240 -13.86 4.98 -5.55
C TRP A 240 -14.07 6.45 -5.19
N SER A 241 -15.28 6.94 -5.41
CA SER A 241 -15.61 8.34 -5.27
C SER A 241 -16.90 8.54 -4.49
N ALA A 242 -16.91 9.54 -3.59
CA ALA A 242 -18.08 9.90 -2.80
C ALA A 242 -18.35 11.42 -2.87
N PRO A 243 -19.58 11.89 -2.59
CA PRO A 243 -19.86 13.30 -2.40
C PRO A 243 -19.03 13.90 -1.27
N GLN A 244 -18.89 15.24 -1.25
CA GLN A 244 -18.20 15.96 -0.17
C GLN A 244 -18.83 15.67 1.20
N VAL A 245 -20.15 15.52 1.24
CA VAL A 245 -20.89 15.11 2.43
C VAL A 245 -21.47 13.73 2.19
N HIS A 246 -21.05 12.74 2.95
CA HIS A 246 -21.53 11.37 2.79
C HIS A 246 -21.49 10.58 4.10
N VAL A 247 -22.25 9.48 4.15
CA VAL A 247 -22.13 8.50 5.23
C VAL A 247 -20.75 7.86 5.13
N ARG A 248 -19.97 8.00 6.19
CA ARG A 248 -18.58 7.48 6.24
C ARG A 248 -18.48 6.16 6.96
N ASP A 249 -19.39 5.91 7.90
CA ASP A 249 -19.44 4.70 8.71
C ASP A 249 -20.85 4.44 9.18
N PHE A 250 -21.17 3.20 9.46
CA PHE A 250 -22.46 2.85 10.09
C PHE A 250 -22.31 1.61 10.96
N PHE A 251 -23.16 1.53 11.95
CA PHE A 251 -23.29 0.37 12.82
C PHE A 251 -24.75 -0.02 12.93
N ILE A 252 -25.07 -1.29 12.69
CA ILE A 252 -26.41 -1.83 12.79
C ILE A 252 -26.44 -2.81 13.96
N LYS A 253 -27.33 -2.56 14.92
CA LYS A 253 -27.59 -3.43 16.05
C LYS A 253 -29.02 -3.94 15.97
N THR A 254 -29.18 -5.24 16.03
CA THR A 254 -30.49 -5.91 16.05
C THR A 254 -30.64 -6.58 17.39
N ASP A 255 -31.79 -6.29 18.07
CA ASP A 255 -32.15 -6.88 19.33
C ASP A 255 -33.50 -7.60 19.13
N LEU A 256 -33.55 -8.91 19.44
CA LEU A 256 -34.74 -9.74 19.31
C LEU A 256 -35.51 -9.77 20.61
N ASP A 257 -36.82 -9.86 20.54
CA ASP A 257 -37.66 -10.11 21.70
C ASP A 257 -37.39 -11.48 22.34
N GLY A 258 -37.84 -11.69 23.56
CA GLY A 258 -37.64 -12.95 24.28
C GLY A 258 -38.29 -14.20 23.64
N GLN A 259 -39.05 -14.03 22.57
CA GLN A 259 -39.73 -15.08 21.82
C GLN A 259 -39.18 -15.22 20.39
N TYR A 260 -38.17 -14.42 20.01
CA TYR A 260 -37.54 -14.39 18.70
C TYR A 260 -38.50 -14.13 17.52
N ARG A 261 -39.57 -13.33 17.75
CA ARG A 261 -40.61 -13.03 16.74
C ARG A 261 -40.48 -11.62 16.19
N ASP A 262 -40.17 -10.68 17.07
CA ASP A 262 -40.00 -9.27 16.70
C ASP A 262 -38.58 -8.81 16.98
N ALA A 263 -38.14 -7.80 16.23
CA ALA A 263 -36.80 -7.24 16.36
C ALA A 263 -36.84 -5.70 16.40
N THR A 264 -36.04 -5.13 17.30
CA THR A 264 -35.67 -3.71 17.26
C THR A 264 -34.39 -3.57 16.51
N VAL A 265 -34.35 -2.75 15.45
CA VAL A 265 -33.17 -2.45 14.67
C VAL A 265 -32.76 -1.00 14.95
N GLU A 266 -31.56 -0.85 15.53
CA GLU A 266 -30.91 0.44 15.74
C GLU A 266 -29.84 0.65 14.67
N VAL A 267 -29.87 1.79 13.97
CA VAL A 267 -28.87 2.16 12.97
C VAL A 267 -28.18 3.46 13.39
N VAL A 268 -26.88 3.39 13.66
CA VAL A 268 -26.05 4.55 13.91
C VAL A 268 -25.23 4.85 12.66
N ALA A 269 -25.47 5.99 12.01
CA ALA A 269 -24.72 6.43 10.83
C ALA A 269 -23.85 7.63 11.18
N LYS A 270 -22.55 7.57 10.78
CA LYS A 270 -21.61 8.69 10.89
C LYS A 270 -21.50 9.39 9.55
N VAL A 271 -21.99 10.62 9.49
CA VAL A 271 -21.85 11.48 8.31
C VAL A 271 -20.59 12.32 8.46
N ARG A 272 -19.78 12.38 7.41
CA ARG A 272 -18.59 13.23 7.35
C ARG A 272 -18.77 14.30 6.27
N ASN A 273 -18.37 15.51 6.60
CA ASN A 273 -18.29 16.64 5.68
C ASN A 273 -16.82 16.92 5.36
N TYR A 274 -16.43 16.77 4.11
CA TYR A 274 -15.09 17.08 3.59
C TYR A 274 -15.02 18.42 2.86
N GLY A 275 -16.13 19.19 2.83
CA GLY A 275 -16.16 20.54 2.26
C GLY A 275 -15.40 21.55 3.13
N ASP A 276 -15.34 22.79 2.66
CA ASP A 276 -14.63 23.89 3.34
C ASP A 276 -15.11 24.04 4.77
N GLY A 277 -14.23 23.79 5.74
CA GLY A 277 -14.49 23.83 7.18
C GLY A 277 -14.52 22.49 7.92
N GLY A 278 -14.36 21.35 7.24
CA GLY A 278 -14.16 20.05 7.90
C GLY A 278 -12.74 19.95 8.52
N PRO A 279 -12.58 19.27 9.69
CA PRO A 279 -11.26 19.05 10.23
C PRO A 279 -10.41 18.27 9.23
N ALA A 280 -9.16 18.71 9.03
CA ALA A 280 -8.18 17.94 8.28
C ALA A 280 -8.02 16.54 8.92
N PRO A 281 -7.88 15.46 8.14
CA PRO A 281 -7.54 14.16 8.69
C PRO A 281 -6.24 14.27 9.48
N ARG A 282 -6.26 13.77 10.73
CA ARG A 282 -5.09 13.70 11.61
C ARG A 282 -4.31 12.42 11.32
#